data_d51b5dcfd65bf6e592e04e1c42ba8102
#
_entry.id   d51b5dcfd65bf6e592e04e1c42ba8102
#
_cell.length_a   1.000
_cell.length_b   1.000
_cell.length_c   1.000
_cell.angle_alpha   90.00
_cell.angle_beta   90.00
_cell.angle_gamma   90.00
#
_symmetry.space_group_name_H-M   'P 1'
#
loop_
_entity.id
_entity.type
_entity.pdbx_description
1 polymer ?
#
loop_
_entity_poly.entity_id
_entity_poly.type
_entity_poly.pdbx_seq_one_letter_code
_entity_poly.pdbx_strand_id
1 'polypeptide(L)'
;MKKLFFLFGICMWFQSLGAQNPEIYSRVRIDLRGHTIGDLAALGIETDHGHYEPGRSLTTVLAASEFQVVQQAGFTTEMLIPDLKKWFLEQKDDMPAASRGNGCDDDAKSGIGDWKTPANYTAGSMGGYPTYGEMLAVLDDMRAKFPNLISARKPLSDTILTHEGRPIWWVKISDNPDVEEPEPEMLYDALHHAREPNSLSQLLYYMWYLLENYTQDPSIHHLLDHTELYFVPCLNPDGYLYNEQTDPQGGGLWRKNRRDNGD
;
A
#
# COMPACT_ATOMS: atom_id res chain seq x y z
N MET A 1 -0.10 -69.91 4.65
CA MET A 1 0.37 -68.63 4.08
C MET A 1 -0.44 -67.52 4.66
N LYS A 2 0.10 -66.80 5.69
CA LYS A 2 -0.59 -65.69 6.34
C LYS A 2 -0.13 -64.40 5.68
N LYS A 3 -1.05 -63.64 5.09
CA LYS A 3 -0.77 -62.33 4.50
C LYS A 3 -0.88 -61.26 5.62
N LEU A 4 0.24 -60.62 5.89
CA LEU A 4 0.35 -59.53 6.84
C LEU A 4 0.02 -58.22 6.11
N PHE A 5 -1.09 -57.55 6.45
CA PHE A 5 -1.44 -56.19 5.97
C PHE A 5 -0.72 -55.18 6.85
N PHE A 6 0.20 -54.41 6.27
CA PHE A 6 0.78 -53.21 6.90
C PHE A 6 -0.15 -52.01 6.60
N LEU A 7 -0.80 -51.53 7.65
CA LEU A 7 -1.52 -50.25 7.59
C LEU A 7 -0.50 -49.13 7.81
N PHE A 8 -0.20 -48.39 6.75
CA PHE A 8 0.53 -47.10 6.85
C PHE A 8 -0.45 -46.02 7.33
N GLY A 9 -0.35 -45.67 8.60
CA GLY A 9 -1.05 -44.50 9.15
C GLY A 9 -0.35 -43.22 8.70
N ILE A 10 -0.98 -42.45 7.79
CA ILE A 10 -0.55 -41.09 7.45
C ILE A 10 -0.98 -40.19 8.60
N CYS A 11 -0.07 -39.83 9.50
CA CYS A 11 -0.25 -38.71 10.42
C CYS A 11 -0.21 -37.41 9.63
N MET A 12 -1.39 -36.87 9.28
CA MET A 12 -1.50 -35.49 8.87
C MET A 12 -1.24 -34.59 10.07
N TRP A 13 -0.08 -33.95 10.08
CA TRP A 13 0.19 -32.83 10.97
C TRP A 13 -0.63 -31.65 10.45
N PHE A 14 -1.78 -31.40 11.05
CA PHE A 14 -2.43 -30.10 10.94
C PHE A 14 -1.57 -29.12 11.75
N GLN A 15 -0.72 -28.35 11.05
CA GLN A 15 -0.24 -27.10 11.62
C GLN A 15 -1.47 -26.21 11.74
N SER A 16 -1.94 -26.00 12.97
CA SER A 16 -2.88 -24.94 13.27
C SER A 16 -2.16 -23.63 12.92
N LEU A 17 -2.54 -23.01 11.79
CA LEU A 17 -2.33 -21.59 11.58
C LEU A 17 -3.03 -20.90 12.76
N GLY A 18 -2.28 -20.57 13.79
CA GLY A 18 -2.76 -19.72 14.86
C GLY A 18 -3.18 -18.40 14.19
N ALA A 19 -4.46 -18.08 14.24
CA ALA A 19 -4.93 -16.75 13.93
C ALA A 19 -4.17 -15.81 14.87
N GLN A 20 -3.16 -15.10 14.34
CA GLN A 20 -2.50 -14.03 15.09
C GLN A 20 -3.59 -13.02 15.39
N ASN A 21 -3.83 -12.75 16.66
CA ASN A 21 -4.72 -11.66 17.04
C ASN A 21 -4.19 -10.39 16.37
N PRO A 22 -5.04 -9.60 15.71
CA PRO A 22 -4.62 -8.38 15.06
C PRO A 22 -3.92 -7.49 16.08
N GLU A 23 -2.72 -7.04 15.72
CA GLU A 23 -1.91 -6.19 16.58
C GLU A 23 -2.62 -4.87 16.83
N ILE A 24 -2.65 -4.41 18.09
CA ILE A 24 -3.25 -3.13 18.45
C ILE A 24 -2.24 -2.02 18.16
N TYR A 25 -2.67 -1.01 17.45
CA TYR A 25 -1.91 0.20 17.17
C TYR A 25 -2.42 1.37 18.01
N SER A 26 -1.50 2.07 18.65
CA SER A 26 -1.78 3.19 19.55
C SER A 26 -1.10 4.46 19.05
N ARG A 27 -1.72 5.62 19.27
CA ARG A 27 -1.07 6.91 19.09
C ARG A 27 -0.41 7.31 20.39
N VAL A 28 0.92 7.50 20.36
CA VAL A 28 1.75 7.70 21.53
C VAL A 28 2.61 8.95 21.35
N ARG A 29 2.75 9.74 22.39
CA ARG A 29 3.80 10.76 22.50
C ARG A 29 4.96 10.19 23.30
N ILE A 30 6.17 10.24 22.74
CA ILE A 30 7.42 9.77 23.33
C ILE A 30 8.23 11.00 23.72
N ASP A 31 8.61 11.13 24.99
CA ASP A 31 9.46 12.20 25.48
C ASP A 31 10.92 11.93 25.08
N LEU A 32 11.57 12.90 24.45
CA LEU A 32 12.95 12.81 23.99
C LEU A 32 13.94 13.60 24.87
N ARG A 33 13.50 14.12 26.03
CA ARG A 33 14.41 14.80 26.96
C ARG A 33 15.39 13.78 27.58
N GLY A 34 16.67 13.93 27.23
CA GLY A 34 17.72 12.97 27.61
C GLY A 34 17.98 11.86 26.60
N HIS A 35 17.25 11.85 25.51
CA HIS A 35 17.37 10.90 24.38
C HIS A 35 17.39 11.63 23.05
N THR A 36 17.76 10.92 21.99
CA THR A 36 17.72 11.44 20.62
C THR A 36 16.70 10.67 19.78
N ILE A 37 16.31 11.25 18.66
CA ILE A 37 15.50 10.54 17.65
C ILE A 37 16.25 9.29 17.12
N GLY A 38 17.59 9.34 17.07
CA GLY A 38 18.44 8.23 16.68
C GLY A 38 18.38 7.04 17.63
N ASP A 39 18.13 7.28 18.94
CA ASP A 39 17.99 6.21 19.92
C ASP A 39 16.70 5.40 19.65
N LEU A 40 15.61 6.08 19.23
CA LEU A 40 14.39 5.40 18.79
C LEU A 40 14.61 4.60 17.49
N ALA A 41 15.29 5.20 16.52
CA ALA A 41 15.62 4.51 15.28
C ALA A 41 16.49 3.24 15.51
N ALA A 42 17.41 3.30 16.47
CA ALA A 42 18.24 2.15 16.87
C ALA A 42 17.43 1.00 17.49
N LEU A 43 16.25 1.29 18.05
CA LEU A 43 15.28 0.30 18.54
C LEU A 43 14.38 -0.27 17.43
N GLY A 44 14.57 0.14 16.17
CA GLY A 44 13.70 -0.24 15.05
C GLY A 44 12.39 0.54 14.98
N ILE A 45 12.23 1.60 15.76
CA ILE A 45 11.06 2.48 15.71
C ILE A 45 11.17 3.40 14.51
N GLU A 46 10.10 3.49 13.74
CA GLU A 46 10.01 4.39 12.60
C GLU A 46 9.94 5.86 13.06
N THR A 47 10.85 6.67 12.54
CA THR A 47 11.02 8.08 12.96
C THR A 47 10.84 9.08 11.82
N ASP A 48 10.48 8.57 10.64
CA ASP A 48 10.31 9.34 9.39
C ASP A 48 8.89 9.92 9.24
N HIS A 49 8.00 9.61 10.14
CA HIS A 49 6.63 10.11 10.14
C HIS A 49 6.14 10.44 11.55
N GLY A 50 4.96 11.08 11.64
CA GLY A 50 4.42 11.60 12.90
C GLY A 50 4.80 13.06 13.13
N HIS A 51 4.56 13.54 14.34
CA HIS A 51 4.86 14.91 14.73
C HIS A 51 6.12 14.95 15.61
N TYR A 52 7.22 15.42 15.05
CA TYR A 52 8.50 15.55 15.74
C TYR A 52 8.72 16.98 16.21
N GLU A 53 8.88 17.14 17.52
CA GLU A 53 9.33 18.39 18.16
C GLU A 53 10.80 18.20 18.56
N PRO A 54 11.77 18.86 17.87
CA PRO A 54 13.19 18.65 18.10
C PRO A 54 13.60 18.79 19.57
N GLY A 55 14.27 17.77 20.12
CA GLY A 55 14.74 17.73 21.49
C GLY A 55 13.65 17.66 22.57
N ARG A 56 12.38 17.50 22.19
CA ARG A 56 11.24 17.42 23.10
C ARG A 56 10.45 16.12 22.99
N SER A 57 9.88 15.83 21.84
CA SER A 57 9.01 14.67 21.69
C SER A 57 8.85 14.20 20.25
N LEU A 58 8.50 12.92 20.10
CA LEU A 58 7.92 12.35 18.89
C LEU A 58 6.51 11.85 19.19
N THR A 59 5.50 12.33 18.46
CA THR A 59 4.16 11.77 18.50
C THR A 59 3.97 10.91 17.25
N THR A 60 3.83 9.60 17.45
CA THR A 60 3.73 8.64 16.34
C THR A 60 2.73 7.52 16.66
N VAL A 61 2.55 6.60 15.72
CA VAL A 61 1.73 5.40 15.88
C VAL A 61 2.66 4.22 16.12
N LEU A 62 2.45 3.51 17.22
CA LEU A 62 3.20 2.31 17.58
C LEU A 62 2.28 1.10 17.63
N ALA A 63 2.77 -0.03 17.16
CA ALA A 63 2.23 -1.33 17.47
C ALA A 63 2.42 -1.66 18.96
N ALA A 64 1.62 -2.56 19.52
CA ALA A 64 1.73 -2.93 20.94
C ALA A 64 3.12 -3.48 21.28
N SER A 65 3.72 -4.26 20.39
CA SER A 65 5.10 -4.77 20.51
C SER A 65 6.12 -3.63 20.53
N GLU A 66 6.02 -2.67 19.63
CA GLU A 66 6.91 -1.50 19.56
C GLU A 66 6.77 -0.61 20.78
N PHE A 67 5.56 -0.42 21.28
CA PHE A 67 5.32 0.34 22.50
C PHE A 67 6.03 -0.28 23.71
N GLN A 68 6.02 -1.62 23.83
CA GLN A 68 6.76 -2.32 24.88
C GLN A 68 8.27 -2.11 24.77
N VAL A 69 8.82 -2.17 23.55
CA VAL A 69 10.25 -1.93 23.28
C VAL A 69 10.67 -0.53 23.74
N VAL A 70 9.88 0.48 23.39
CA VAL A 70 10.13 1.88 23.78
C VAL A 70 10.09 2.04 25.31
N GLN A 71 9.12 1.43 25.99
CA GLN A 71 9.03 1.47 27.46
C GLN A 71 10.20 0.76 28.16
N GLN A 72 10.58 -0.42 27.66
CA GLN A 72 11.71 -1.19 28.19
C GLN A 72 13.04 -0.48 28.01
N ALA A 73 13.19 0.33 26.96
CA ALA A 73 14.35 1.18 26.72
C ALA A 73 14.40 2.44 27.63
N GLY A 74 13.38 2.64 28.49
CA GLY A 74 13.37 3.70 29.49
C GLY A 74 12.80 5.04 29.00
N PHE A 75 12.19 5.10 27.84
CA PHE A 75 11.51 6.32 27.37
C PHE A 75 10.24 6.59 28.17
N THR A 76 10.02 7.84 28.52
CA THR A 76 8.74 8.28 29.07
C THR A 76 7.73 8.44 27.93
N THR A 77 6.56 7.84 28.09
CA THR A 77 5.52 7.82 27.06
C THR A 77 4.19 8.31 27.61
N GLU A 78 3.42 8.98 26.76
CA GLU A 78 2.04 9.36 27.00
C GLU A 78 1.14 8.69 25.95
N MET A 79 0.18 7.88 26.40
CA MET A 79 -0.80 7.22 25.55
C MET A 79 -1.90 8.22 25.17
N LEU A 80 -1.95 8.63 23.90
CA LEU A 80 -2.94 9.59 23.40
C LEU A 80 -4.22 8.89 22.91
N ILE A 81 -4.06 7.81 22.14
CA ILE A 81 -5.16 6.98 21.64
C ILE A 81 -4.76 5.52 21.83
N PRO A 82 -5.41 4.78 22.72
CA PRO A 82 -5.02 3.41 23.06
C PRO A 82 -5.26 2.39 21.94
N ASP A 83 -6.30 2.60 21.14
CA ASP A 83 -6.68 1.75 20.00
C ASP A 83 -7.09 2.67 18.85
N LEU A 84 -6.16 2.84 17.93
CA LEU A 84 -6.33 3.76 16.80
C LEU A 84 -7.43 3.28 15.84
N LYS A 85 -7.53 1.97 15.62
CA LYS A 85 -8.56 1.40 14.75
C LYS A 85 -9.96 1.62 15.32
N LYS A 86 -10.15 1.34 16.59
CA LYS A 86 -11.41 1.59 17.28
C LYS A 86 -11.78 3.07 17.25
N TRP A 87 -10.81 3.94 17.52
CA TRP A 87 -11.01 5.39 17.47
C TRP A 87 -11.48 5.87 16.09
N PHE A 88 -10.88 5.39 14.98
CA PHE A 88 -11.32 5.73 13.63
C PHE A 88 -12.73 5.23 13.32
N LEU A 89 -13.09 4.04 13.78
CA LEU A 89 -14.44 3.49 13.58
C LEU A 89 -15.50 4.34 14.31
N GLU A 90 -15.19 4.79 15.53
CA GLU A 90 -16.08 5.65 16.31
C GLU A 90 -16.24 7.05 15.69
N GLN A 91 -15.18 7.60 15.06
CA GLN A 91 -15.25 8.89 14.38
C GLN A 91 -15.98 8.84 13.03
N LYS A 92 -16.10 7.65 12.43
CA LYS A 92 -16.71 7.48 11.09
C LYS A 92 -18.15 7.97 11.03
N ASP A 93 -18.90 7.86 12.13
CA ASP A 93 -20.29 8.26 12.22
C ASP A 93 -20.46 9.78 12.42
N ASP A 94 -19.45 10.46 12.95
CA ASP A 94 -19.43 11.89 13.19
C ASP A 94 -18.94 12.71 11.99
N MET A 95 -18.40 12.06 10.95
CA MET A 95 -17.97 12.77 9.75
C MET A 95 -19.17 13.21 8.92
N PRO A 96 -19.27 14.52 8.54
CA PRO A 96 -20.34 15.01 7.68
C PRO A 96 -20.43 14.18 6.39
N ALA A 97 -21.65 13.92 5.94
CA ALA A 97 -21.91 13.15 4.71
C ALA A 97 -21.17 13.73 3.48
N ALA A 98 -20.93 15.05 3.47
CA ALA A 98 -20.17 15.75 2.43
C ALA A 98 -18.68 15.31 2.35
N SER A 99 -18.10 14.75 3.42
CA SER A 99 -16.74 14.22 3.36
C SER A 99 -16.67 12.76 2.87
N ARG A 100 -17.80 12.10 2.67
CA ARG A 100 -17.93 10.73 2.18
C ARG A 100 -18.21 10.61 0.69
N GLY A 101 -18.52 11.70 0.06
CA GLY A 101 -19.07 11.66 -1.27
C GLY A 101 -18.56 12.72 -2.21
N ASN A 102 -18.48 12.26 -3.39
CA ASN A 102 -18.54 13.04 -4.59
C ASN A 102 -17.71 14.30 -4.59
N GLY A 103 -16.48 14.13 -5.04
CA GLY A 103 -15.76 15.17 -5.74
C GLY A 103 -15.63 16.50 -5.01
N CYS A 104 -14.52 17.12 -5.12
CA CYS A 104 -14.41 18.55 -4.92
C CYS A 104 -15.58 19.21 -5.62
N ASP A 105 -16.40 19.99 -4.88
CA ASP A 105 -17.49 20.75 -5.45
C ASP A 105 -17.00 21.46 -6.72
N ASP A 106 -17.77 21.37 -7.80
CA ASP A 106 -17.52 21.98 -9.11
C ASP A 106 -17.31 23.52 -9.07
N ASP A 107 -17.46 24.13 -7.92
CA ASP A 107 -17.32 25.57 -7.69
C ASP A 107 -15.90 26.06 -7.38
N ALA A 108 -14.94 25.17 -7.12
CA ALA A 108 -13.53 25.55 -7.09
C ALA A 108 -12.99 25.65 -8.51
N LYS A 109 -13.42 26.62 -9.27
CA LYS A 109 -12.78 27.10 -10.50
C LYS A 109 -11.43 27.72 -10.18
N SER A 110 -10.49 26.91 -9.66
CA SER A 110 -9.08 27.18 -9.87
C SER A 110 -8.83 26.91 -11.33
N GLY A 111 -8.29 27.83 -12.09
CA GLY A 111 -8.05 27.75 -13.54
C GLY A 111 -7.14 26.60 -14.04
N ILE A 112 -7.23 25.48 -13.41
CA ILE A 112 -6.68 24.17 -13.76
C ILE A 112 -7.86 23.40 -14.35
N GLY A 113 -7.81 23.06 -15.61
CA GLY A 113 -8.85 22.56 -16.49
C GLY A 113 -9.84 21.53 -15.88
N ASP A 114 -10.98 21.32 -16.54
CA ASP A 114 -12.04 20.36 -16.20
C ASP A 114 -11.50 18.90 -16.23
N TRP A 115 -10.83 18.50 -15.15
CA TRP A 115 -10.31 17.13 -14.98
C TRP A 115 -11.48 16.19 -14.69
N LYS A 116 -11.82 15.37 -15.67
CA LYS A 116 -12.88 14.36 -15.52
C LYS A 116 -12.29 13.08 -14.94
N THR A 117 -13.02 12.46 -14.03
CA THR A 117 -12.69 11.12 -13.57
C THR A 117 -12.66 10.15 -14.77
N PRO A 118 -11.61 9.34 -14.93
CA PRO A 118 -11.54 8.35 -15.99
C PRO A 118 -12.75 7.41 -15.96
N ALA A 119 -13.31 7.10 -17.12
CA ALA A 119 -14.54 6.33 -17.23
C ALA A 119 -14.39 4.88 -16.73
N ASN A 120 -13.19 4.31 -16.83
CA ASN A 120 -12.90 2.96 -16.38
C ASN A 120 -12.37 2.91 -14.93
N TYR A 121 -12.13 4.05 -14.28
CA TYR A 121 -11.70 4.04 -12.89
C TYR A 121 -12.86 3.70 -11.95
N THR A 122 -12.65 2.71 -11.11
CA THR A 122 -13.62 2.30 -10.08
C THR A 122 -12.92 2.19 -8.72
N ALA A 123 -13.65 2.54 -7.66
CA ALA A 123 -13.19 2.30 -6.31
C ALA A 123 -13.12 0.79 -6.03
N GLY A 124 -12.15 0.37 -5.23
CA GLY A 124 -11.97 -1.02 -4.86
C GLY A 124 -12.89 -1.49 -3.73
N SER A 125 -12.89 -2.80 -3.48
CA SER A 125 -13.79 -3.45 -2.51
C SER A 125 -13.31 -3.33 -1.05
N MET A 126 -12.04 -3.03 -0.81
CA MET A 126 -11.44 -2.93 0.53
C MET A 126 -11.60 -1.51 1.09
N GLY A 127 -12.80 -1.16 1.56
CA GLY A 127 -13.10 0.17 2.11
C GLY A 127 -12.96 1.31 1.09
N GLY A 128 -13.12 1.02 -0.20
CA GLY A 128 -12.95 1.95 -1.31
C GLY A 128 -11.58 1.85 -2.00
N TYR A 129 -10.64 1.10 -1.43
CA TYR A 129 -9.34 0.82 -2.03
C TYR A 129 -9.33 -0.55 -2.72
N PRO A 130 -8.56 -0.72 -3.82
CA PRO A 130 -8.49 -2.01 -4.48
C PRO A 130 -7.74 -3.03 -3.62
N THR A 131 -8.21 -4.27 -3.59
CA THR A 131 -7.43 -5.41 -3.12
C THR A 131 -6.24 -5.64 -4.05
N TYR A 132 -5.27 -6.44 -3.62
CA TYR A 132 -4.14 -6.82 -4.49
C TYR A 132 -4.60 -7.54 -5.76
N GLY A 133 -5.60 -8.42 -5.62
CA GLY A 133 -6.21 -9.12 -6.76
C GLY A 133 -6.92 -8.17 -7.72
N GLU A 134 -7.67 -7.20 -7.21
CA GLU A 134 -8.33 -6.15 -8.02
C GLU A 134 -7.30 -5.29 -8.75
N MET A 135 -6.21 -4.90 -8.11
CA MET A 135 -5.11 -4.18 -8.76
C MET A 135 -4.58 -4.94 -9.97
N LEU A 136 -4.27 -6.24 -9.82
CA LEU A 136 -3.79 -7.05 -10.94
C LEU A 136 -4.82 -7.14 -12.08
N ALA A 137 -6.10 -7.31 -11.74
CA ALA A 137 -7.18 -7.33 -12.73
C ALA A 137 -7.32 -5.99 -13.47
N VAL A 138 -7.13 -4.86 -12.78
CA VAL A 138 -7.14 -3.53 -13.39
C VAL A 138 -6.00 -3.37 -14.38
N LEU A 139 -4.78 -3.82 -14.05
CA LEU A 139 -3.65 -3.77 -14.99
C LEU A 139 -3.90 -4.63 -16.25
N ASP A 140 -4.48 -5.82 -16.07
CA ASP A 140 -4.82 -6.70 -17.18
C ASP A 140 -5.97 -6.10 -18.05
N ASP A 141 -6.94 -5.40 -17.43
CA ASP A 141 -8.02 -4.71 -18.15
C ASP A 141 -7.50 -3.49 -18.93
N MET A 142 -6.58 -2.70 -18.34
CA MET A 142 -5.87 -1.62 -19.04
C MET A 142 -5.18 -2.13 -20.30
N ARG A 143 -4.43 -3.24 -20.19
CA ARG A 143 -3.76 -3.86 -21.34
C ARG A 143 -4.76 -4.35 -22.39
N ALA A 144 -5.87 -4.94 -21.97
CA ALA A 144 -6.89 -5.43 -22.89
C ALA A 144 -7.57 -4.30 -23.69
N LYS A 145 -7.82 -3.15 -23.03
CA LYS A 145 -8.48 -1.98 -23.67
C LYS A 145 -7.52 -1.12 -24.48
N PHE A 146 -6.27 -1.00 -24.04
CA PHE A 146 -5.26 -0.11 -24.64
C PHE A 146 -3.96 -0.86 -24.99
N PRO A 147 -4.04 -1.94 -25.82
CA PRO A 147 -2.89 -2.81 -26.08
C PRO A 147 -1.70 -2.10 -26.76
N ASN A 148 -1.92 -0.96 -27.37
CA ASN A 148 -0.88 -0.18 -28.03
C ASN A 148 -0.29 0.93 -27.15
N LEU A 149 -0.78 1.11 -25.92
CA LEU A 149 -0.36 2.18 -25.03
C LEU A 149 0.17 1.68 -23.68
N ILE A 150 -0.13 0.45 -23.28
CA ILE A 150 0.38 -0.13 -22.04
C ILE A 150 0.88 -1.55 -22.27
N SER A 151 2.03 -1.89 -21.68
CA SER A 151 2.58 -3.25 -21.75
C SER A 151 1.75 -4.25 -20.94
N ALA A 152 1.90 -5.56 -21.21
CA ALA A 152 1.50 -6.56 -20.24
C ALA A 152 2.32 -6.37 -18.95
N ARG A 153 1.73 -6.69 -17.80
CA ARG A 153 2.48 -6.67 -16.54
C ARG A 153 3.61 -7.69 -16.58
N LYS A 154 4.77 -7.29 -16.07
CA LYS A 154 5.97 -8.12 -15.98
C LYS A 154 6.47 -8.13 -14.54
N PRO A 155 7.10 -9.22 -14.06
CA PRO A 155 7.79 -9.18 -12.78
C PRO A 155 9.00 -8.25 -12.86
N LEU A 156 9.27 -7.51 -11.79
CA LEU A 156 10.47 -6.65 -11.71
C LEU A 156 11.77 -7.46 -11.81
N SER A 157 11.71 -8.73 -11.38
CA SER A 157 12.79 -9.70 -11.50
C SER A 157 12.22 -11.10 -11.65
N ASP A 158 12.88 -11.93 -12.47
CA ASP A 158 12.52 -13.35 -12.64
C ASP A 158 13.00 -14.23 -11.48
N THR A 159 13.93 -13.73 -10.68
CA THR A 159 14.61 -14.50 -9.63
C THR A 159 14.49 -13.91 -8.24
N ILE A 160 14.27 -12.60 -8.13
CA ILE A 160 14.14 -11.91 -6.85
C ILE A 160 12.68 -11.76 -6.52
N LEU A 161 12.25 -12.39 -5.44
CA LEU A 161 10.91 -12.32 -4.91
C LEU A 161 10.92 -11.59 -3.57
N THR A 162 9.74 -11.18 -3.12
CA THR A 162 9.54 -10.64 -1.77
C THR A 162 9.81 -11.67 -0.69
N HIS A 163 9.78 -11.28 0.59
CA HIS A 163 10.01 -12.18 1.73
C HIS A 163 9.00 -13.35 1.79
N GLU A 164 7.77 -13.13 1.32
CA GLU A 164 6.74 -14.17 1.24
C GLU A 164 6.62 -14.80 -0.16
N GLY A 165 7.63 -14.62 -1.02
CA GLY A 165 7.75 -15.31 -2.30
C GLY A 165 6.91 -14.76 -3.44
N ARG A 166 6.55 -13.47 -3.41
CA ARG A 166 5.73 -12.84 -4.44
C ARG A 166 6.56 -11.99 -5.42
N PRO A 167 6.19 -11.93 -6.70
CA PRO A 167 6.77 -10.97 -7.63
C PRO A 167 6.23 -9.57 -7.34
N ILE A 168 7.08 -8.56 -7.57
CA ILE A 168 6.66 -7.17 -7.69
C ILE A 168 6.40 -6.91 -9.16
N TRP A 169 5.20 -6.41 -9.49
CA TRP A 169 4.77 -6.22 -10.87
C TRP A 169 4.98 -4.78 -11.34
N TRP A 170 5.33 -4.64 -12.61
CA TRP A 170 5.41 -3.35 -13.29
C TRP A 170 4.77 -3.40 -14.68
N VAL A 171 4.40 -2.25 -15.20
CA VAL A 171 3.95 -2.02 -16.57
C VAL A 171 4.59 -0.75 -17.12
N LYS A 172 4.68 -0.65 -18.45
CA LYS A 172 5.09 0.56 -19.16
C LYS A 172 3.90 1.17 -19.90
N ILE A 173 3.75 2.50 -19.83
CA ILE A 173 2.81 3.27 -20.65
C ILE A 173 3.64 4.17 -21.57
N SER A 174 3.48 4.00 -22.88
CA SER A 174 4.03 4.82 -23.96
C SER A 174 3.29 4.46 -25.27
N ASP A 175 3.56 5.14 -26.37
CA ASP A 175 3.04 4.79 -27.71
C ASP A 175 3.57 3.45 -28.24
N ASN A 176 4.73 2.99 -27.76
CA ASN A 176 5.34 1.69 -28.08
C ASN A 176 5.65 0.87 -26.79
N PRO A 177 4.63 0.40 -26.05
CA PRO A 177 4.80 -0.11 -24.68
C PRO A 177 5.62 -1.39 -24.58
N ASP A 178 5.74 -2.15 -25.66
CA ASP A 178 6.48 -3.42 -25.68
C ASP A 178 7.90 -3.31 -26.28
N VAL A 179 8.29 -2.10 -26.73
CA VAL A 179 9.60 -1.79 -27.32
C VAL A 179 10.30 -0.75 -26.44
N GLU A 180 11.60 -0.91 -26.21
CA GLU A 180 12.42 0.09 -25.52
C GLU A 180 12.92 1.11 -26.55
N GLU A 181 12.75 2.38 -26.27
CA GLU A 181 13.09 3.48 -27.17
C GLU A 181 14.11 4.42 -26.50
N PRO A 182 14.91 5.16 -27.27
CA PRO A 182 15.88 6.10 -26.72
C PRO A 182 15.21 7.40 -26.25
N GLU A 183 14.24 7.28 -25.35
CA GLU A 183 13.42 8.35 -24.82
C GLU A 183 13.68 8.57 -23.33
N PRO A 184 13.32 9.73 -22.78
CA PRO A 184 13.31 9.93 -21.34
C PRO A 184 12.40 8.91 -20.62
N GLU A 185 12.89 8.39 -19.51
CA GLU A 185 12.16 7.44 -18.68
C GLU A 185 11.71 8.10 -17.37
N MET A 186 10.53 7.73 -16.90
CA MET A 186 10.03 8.14 -15.58
C MET A 186 9.42 6.97 -14.84
N LEU A 187 9.85 6.77 -13.59
CA LEU A 187 9.30 5.74 -12.70
C LEU A 187 8.29 6.34 -11.73
N TYR A 188 7.13 5.70 -11.68
CA TYR A 188 6.10 5.93 -10.68
C TYR A 188 5.89 4.67 -9.83
N ASP A 189 5.96 4.80 -8.54
CA ASP A 189 5.73 3.69 -7.63
C ASP A 189 4.75 4.05 -6.50
N ALA A 190 4.15 3.02 -5.90
CA ALA A 190 3.18 3.19 -4.84
C ALA A 190 3.28 2.04 -3.81
N LEU A 191 2.58 2.20 -2.70
CA LEU A 191 2.53 1.20 -1.62
C LEU A 191 3.90 0.75 -1.12
N HIS A 192 4.81 1.68 -0.87
CA HIS A 192 5.98 1.42 -0.05
C HIS A 192 5.57 0.98 1.36
N HIS A 193 4.61 1.69 1.92
CA HIS A 193 4.02 1.38 3.21
C HIS A 193 2.62 0.77 3.01
N ALA A 194 2.42 -0.41 3.55
CA ALA A 194 1.26 -1.22 3.28
C ALA A 194 -0.08 -0.63 3.75
N ARG A 195 -0.07 0.32 4.68
CA ARG A 195 -1.27 1.00 5.20
C ARG A 195 -1.64 2.30 4.48
N GLU A 196 -0.98 2.59 3.35
CA GLU A 196 -1.17 3.82 2.57
C GLU A 196 -1.79 3.53 1.19
N PRO A 197 -2.99 2.88 1.14
CA PRO A 197 -3.58 2.40 -0.12
C PRO A 197 -4.02 3.51 -1.06
N ASN A 198 -4.10 4.76 -0.58
CA ASN A 198 -4.43 5.90 -1.42
C ASN A 198 -3.38 6.14 -2.50
N SER A 199 -2.11 5.83 -2.24
CA SER A 199 -1.04 5.93 -3.24
C SER A 199 -1.29 5.01 -4.44
N LEU A 200 -1.74 3.77 -4.18
CA LEU A 200 -2.15 2.83 -5.22
C LEU A 200 -3.36 3.36 -6.01
N SER A 201 -4.41 3.81 -5.31
CA SER A 201 -5.62 4.33 -5.98
C SER A 201 -5.31 5.53 -6.87
N GLN A 202 -4.47 6.45 -6.39
CA GLN A 202 -4.04 7.61 -7.16
C GLN A 202 -3.24 7.19 -8.40
N LEU A 203 -2.37 6.17 -8.26
CA LEU A 203 -1.56 5.70 -9.38
C LEU A 203 -2.44 5.03 -10.46
N LEU A 204 -3.37 4.16 -10.06
CA LEU A 204 -4.32 3.54 -11.00
C LEU A 204 -5.24 4.58 -11.66
N TYR A 205 -5.67 5.60 -10.92
CA TYR A 205 -6.42 6.73 -11.48
C TYR A 205 -5.62 7.45 -12.57
N TYR A 206 -4.35 7.77 -12.27
CA TYR A 206 -3.45 8.46 -13.20
C TYR A 206 -3.19 7.64 -14.46
N MET A 207 -2.96 6.33 -14.31
CA MET A 207 -2.78 5.42 -15.44
C MET A 207 -4.02 5.40 -16.35
N TRP A 208 -5.22 5.25 -15.80
CA TRP A 208 -6.47 5.34 -16.56
C TRP A 208 -6.61 6.70 -17.25
N TYR A 209 -6.27 7.78 -16.54
CA TYR A 209 -6.33 9.13 -17.09
C TYR A 209 -5.44 9.28 -18.32
N LEU A 210 -4.22 8.80 -18.28
CA LEU A 210 -3.29 8.83 -19.42
C LEU A 210 -3.85 8.03 -20.61
N LEU A 211 -4.28 6.80 -20.37
CA LEU A 211 -4.76 5.89 -21.42
C LEU A 211 -6.03 6.42 -22.12
N GLU A 212 -6.99 6.92 -21.36
CA GLU A 212 -8.26 7.40 -21.91
C GLU A 212 -8.14 8.74 -22.63
N ASN A 213 -7.16 9.57 -22.27
CA ASN A 213 -7.01 10.89 -22.87
C ASN A 213 -5.92 10.97 -23.95
N TYR A 214 -5.23 9.89 -24.27
CA TYR A 214 -4.18 9.89 -25.28
C TYR A 214 -4.60 10.48 -26.61
N THR A 215 -5.79 10.15 -27.13
CA THR A 215 -6.28 10.65 -28.41
C THR A 215 -7.01 12.00 -28.33
N GLN A 216 -7.29 12.51 -27.12
CA GLN A 216 -8.14 13.68 -26.92
C GLN A 216 -7.39 14.90 -26.36
N ASP A 217 -6.31 14.66 -25.63
CA ASP A 217 -5.47 15.70 -25.04
C ASP A 217 -4.09 15.72 -25.73
N PRO A 218 -3.79 16.80 -26.49
CA PRO A 218 -2.51 16.92 -27.18
C PRO A 218 -1.28 16.86 -26.25
N SER A 219 -1.43 17.25 -24.97
CA SER A 219 -0.34 17.20 -24.00
C SER A 219 -0.06 15.77 -23.55
N ILE A 220 -1.12 14.97 -23.35
CA ILE A 220 -0.99 13.53 -23.03
C ILE A 220 -0.44 12.78 -24.23
N HIS A 221 -0.95 13.08 -25.43
CA HIS A 221 -0.43 12.50 -26.67
C HIS A 221 1.07 12.75 -26.80
N HIS A 222 1.49 14.03 -26.71
CA HIS A 222 2.90 14.39 -26.78
C HIS A 222 3.74 13.72 -25.68
N LEU A 223 3.22 13.63 -24.46
CA LEU A 223 3.92 12.98 -23.36
C LEU A 223 4.21 11.51 -23.66
N LEU A 224 3.20 10.76 -24.11
CA LEU A 224 3.33 9.32 -24.33
C LEU A 224 4.09 8.98 -25.63
N ASP A 225 4.15 9.89 -26.59
CA ASP A 225 4.94 9.72 -27.83
C ASP A 225 6.43 10.05 -27.63
N HIS A 226 6.83 10.60 -26.46
CA HIS A 226 8.20 11.06 -26.23
C HIS A 226 8.74 10.70 -24.86
N THR A 227 8.05 9.82 -24.12
CA THR A 227 8.48 9.46 -22.77
C THR A 227 7.96 8.07 -22.38
N GLU A 228 8.84 7.22 -21.92
CA GLU A 228 8.48 5.92 -21.35
C GLU A 228 8.12 6.06 -19.87
N LEU A 229 6.87 5.78 -19.52
CA LEU A 229 6.39 5.87 -18.14
C LEU A 229 6.28 4.46 -17.53
N TYR A 230 7.11 4.18 -16.55
CA TYR A 230 7.14 2.91 -15.82
C TYR A 230 6.34 3.01 -14.54
N PHE A 231 5.47 2.04 -14.28
CA PHE A 231 4.61 2.00 -13.09
C PHE A 231 4.82 0.72 -12.28
N VAL A 232 5.09 0.88 -10.98
CA VAL A 232 5.15 -0.19 -9.97
C VAL A 232 4.06 0.06 -8.94
N PRO A 233 2.81 -0.38 -9.17
CA PRO A 233 1.66 0.02 -8.34
C PRO A 233 1.70 -0.48 -6.90
N CYS A 234 2.42 -1.58 -6.63
CA CYS A 234 2.53 -2.13 -5.28
C CYS A 234 3.96 -2.63 -5.02
N LEU A 235 4.76 -1.79 -4.36
CA LEU A 235 6.14 -2.14 -4.02
C LEU A 235 6.23 -3.08 -2.80
N ASN A 236 5.24 -3.06 -1.91
CA ASN A 236 5.16 -3.90 -0.72
C ASN A 236 3.92 -4.82 -0.73
N PRO A 237 3.87 -5.81 -1.65
CA PRO A 237 2.72 -6.69 -1.78
C PRO A 237 2.49 -7.58 -0.55
N ASP A 238 3.53 -7.98 0.16
CA ASP A 238 3.42 -8.82 1.35
C ASP A 238 2.70 -8.08 2.48
N GLY A 239 3.11 -6.86 2.78
CA GLY A 239 2.47 -6.03 3.79
C GLY A 239 1.04 -5.66 3.40
N TYR A 240 0.80 -5.39 2.10
CA TYR A 240 -0.52 -5.04 1.61
C TYR A 240 -1.52 -6.21 1.73
N LEU A 241 -1.10 -7.40 1.32
CA LEU A 241 -1.90 -8.62 1.47
C LEU A 241 -2.14 -9.00 2.94
N TYR A 242 -1.17 -8.71 3.82
CA TYR A 242 -1.39 -8.89 5.25
C TYR A 242 -2.53 -7.99 5.76
N ASN A 243 -2.55 -6.70 5.39
CA ASN A 243 -3.66 -5.80 5.71
C ASN A 243 -4.98 -6.27 5.09
N GLU A 244 -4.98 -6.75 3.86
CA GLU A 244 -6.16 -7.30 3.20
C GLU A 244 -6.73 -8.51 3.97
N GLN A 245 -5.87 -9.39 4.47
CA GLN A 245 -6.27 -10.58 5.22
C GLN A 245 -6.79 -10.26 6.62
N THR A 246 -6.13 -9.33 7.32
CA THR A 246 -6.51 -8.96 8.69
C THR A 246 -7.67 -7.97 8.74
N ASP A 247 -7.81 -7.15 7.70
CA ASP A 247 -8.75 -6.05 7.62
C ASP A 247 -9.42 -5.96 6.24
N PRO A 248 -10.20 -6.98 5.83
CA PRO A 248 -10.76 -7.09 4.46
C PRO A 248 -11.75 -5.97 4.11
N GLN A 249 -12.23 -5.22 5.11
CA GLN A 249 -13.07 -4.05 4.90
C GLN A 249 -12.28 -2.73 4.86
N GLY A 250 -10.95 -2.82 4.85
CA GLY A 250 -10.03 -1.68 4.92
C GLY A 250 -9.71 -1.26 6.35
N GLY A 251 -8.75 -0.35 6.48
CA GLY A 251 -8.30 0.16 7.78
C GLY A 251 -7.21 -0.68 8.45
N GLY A 252 -6.56 -1.57 7.72
CA GLY A 252 -5.37 -2.28 8.17
C GLY A 252 -4.23 -1.31 8.49
N LEU A 253 -3.54 -1.53 9.61
CA LEU A 253 -2.52 -0.59 10.13
C LEU A 253 -1.09 -1.12 10.01
N TRP A 254 -0.89 -2.31 9.45
CA TRP A 254 0.45 -2.82 9.16
C TRP A 254 1.14 -1.95 8.11
N ARG A 255 2.34 -1.44 8.42
CA ARG A 255 3.08 -0.51 7.55
C ARG A 255 4.27 -1.16 6.85
N LYS A 256 5.05 -1.97 7.57
CA LYS A 256 6.34 -2.53 7.14
C LYS A 256 6.19 -3.62 6.07
N ASN A 257 7.30 -4.08 5.52
CA ASN A 257 7.33 -5.36 4.81
C ASN A 257 7.16 -6.53 5.80
N ARG A 258 7.11 -7.77 5.29
CA ARG A 258 6.92 -8.98 6.10
C ARG A 258 8.24 -9.70 6.38
N ARG A 259 9.35 -8.96 6.45
CA ARG A 259 10.63 -9.54 6.83
C ARG A 259 10.55 -10.03 8.27
N ASP A 260 10.96 -11.29 8.47
CA ASP A 260 11.20 -11.81 9.81
C ASP A 260 12.52 -11.21 10.33
N ASN A 261 12.45 -10.46 11.41
CA ASN A 261 13.62 -9.88 12.07
C ASN A 261 14.01 -10.68 13.32
N GLY A 262 13.33 -11.80 13.60
CA GLY A 262 13.59 -12.66 14.76
C GLY A 262 12.98 -12.14 16.07
N ASP A 263 11.94 -11.31 16.01
CA ASP A 263 11.24 -10.70 17.16
C ASP A 263 10.11 -11.62 17.64
#